data_c16d445b3973aea15e1c0cc98c090bae
#
_entry.id   c16d445b3973aea15e1c0cc98c090bae
#
_cell.length_a   1.000
_cell.length_b   1.000
_cell.length_c   1.000
_cell.angle_alpha   90.00
_cell.angle_beta   90.00
_cell.angle_gamma   90.00
#
_symmetry.space_group_name_H-M   'P 1'
#
loop_
_entity.id
_entity.type
_entity.pdbx_description
1 polymer ?
#
loop_
_entity_poly.entity_id
_entity_poly.type
_entity_poly.pdbx_seq_one_letter_code
_entity_poly.pdbx_strand_id
1 'polypeptide(L)'
;MIVEDDPMVASVNETYLSRLPGFCVIAKAADGLQALEKIKALSGSVDLVLLDVFMPKMDGLSFLEHLKNLAPSVSVIMITASQNKESLRTALAHGVADYIIKPFTFERFKAALLTFAERWRLLHEAEDFDQSDLDNIFHRGAPPQQFSKGIDADTLEKILASVNAASAPVSTQEVADDVGLSRISVRKYLSYLEENNRIQGELSYGGK
;
A
#
# COMPACT_ATOMS: atom_id res chain seq x y z
N MET A 1 11.92 -9.99 6.66
CA MET A 1 11.69 -11.19 7.52
C MET A 1 10.22 -11.56 7.49
N ILE A 2 9.86 -12.87 7.55
CA ILE A 2 8.47 -13.35 7.64
C ILE A 2 8.26 -13.97 9.03
N VAL A 3 7.20 -13.59 9.74
CA VAL A 3 6.82 -14.11 11.06
C VAL A 3 5.37 -14.61 10.96
N GLU A 4 5.23 -15.92 10.84
CA GLU A 4 4.00 -16.63 10.50
C GLU A 4 4.11 -18.08 11.00
N ASP A 5 3.14 -18.56 11.75
CA ASP A 5 3.16 -19.90 12.33
C ASP A 5 2.73 -21.00 11.34
N ASP A 6 1.89 -20.65 10.35
CA ASP A 6 1.51 -21.56 9.27
C ASP A 6 2.60 -21.57 8.17
N PRO A 7 3.33 -22.70 7.99
CA PRO A 7 4.38 -22.79 6.99
C PRO A 7 3.88 -22.67 5.55
N MET A 8 2.62 -22.99 5.28
CA MET A 8 2.02 -22.84 3.95
C MET A 8 1.80 -21.35 3.65
N VAL A 9 1.26 -20.59 4.59
CA VAL A 9 1.06 -19.14 4.46
C VAL A 9 2.40 -18.41 4.37
N ALA A 10 3.39 -18.80 5.18
CA ALA A 10 4.74 -18.28 5.09
C ALA A 10 5.37 -18.50 3.69
N SER A 11 5.14 -19.68 3.10
CA SER A 11 5.62 -20.01 1.74
C SER A 11 4.90 -19.18 0.66
N VAL A 12 3.60 -18.92 0.80
CA VAL A 12 2.86 -18.04 -0.11
C VAL A 12 3.40 -16.61 -0.04
N ASN A 13 3.61 -16.06 1.15
CA ASN A 13 4.19 -14.74 1.35
C ASN A 13 5.59 -14.64 0.73
N GLU A 14 6.44 -15.68 0.90
CA GLU A 14 7.76 -15.73 0.27
C GLU A 14 7.67 -15.78 -1.26
N THR A 15 6.74 -16.59 -1.81
CA THR A 15 6.49 -16.66 -3.25
C THR A 15 6.03 -15.32 -3.81
N TYR A 16 5.21 -14.58 -3.09
CA TYR A 16 4.79 -13.24 -3.49
C TYR A 16 5.96 -12.25 -3.45
N LEU A 17 6.79 -12.29 -2.41
CA LEU A 17 7.99 -11.46 -2.31
C LEU A 17 8.98 -11.74 -3.43
N SER A 18 9.19 -13.01 -3.82
CA SER A 18 10.12 -13.37 -4.89
C SER A 18 9.77 -12.79 -6.27
N ARG A 19 8.51 -12.36 -6.46
CA ARG A 19 8.06 -11.69 -7.67
C ARG A 19 8.32 -10.18 -7.66
N LEU A 20 8.75 -9.63 -6.53
CA LEU A 20 8.98 -8.20 -6.36
C LEU A 20 10.48 -7.92 -6.30
N PRO A 21 11.04 -7.17 -7.27
CA PRO A 21 12.45 -6.83 -7.23
C PRO A 21 12.77 -5.94 -6.01
N GLY A 22 13.99 -6.07 -5.48
CA GLY A 22 14.45 -5.30 -4.33
C GLY A 22 14.11 -5.91 -2.97
N PHE A 23 13.37 -7.03 -2.90
CA PHE A 23 13.07 -7.72 -1.66
C PHE A 23 13.77 -9.08 -1.56
N CYS A 24 14.29 -9.39 -0.39
CA CYS A 24 14.81 -10.73 -0.07
C CYS A 24 14.33 -11.18 1.31
N VAL A 25 14.06 -12.48 1.44
CA VAL A 25 13.69 -13.08 2.73
C VAL A 25 14.95 -13.57 3.42
N ILE A 26 15.42 -12.83 4.43
CA ILE A 26 16.64 -13.17 5.18
C ILE A 26 16.38 -14.10 6.37
N ALA A 27 15.14 -14.15 6.87
CA ALA A 27 14.75 -15.02 7.98
C ALA A 27 13.24 -15.28 7.98
N LYS A 28 12.85 -16.42 8.58
CA LYS A 28 11.47 -16.78 8.91
C LYS A 28 11.40 -17.19 10.37
N ALA A 29 10.29 -16.92 11.05
CA ALA A 29 10.01 -17.36 12.41
C ALA A 29 8.55 -17.81 12.51
N ALA A 30 8.28 -18.80 13.35
CA ALA A 30 6.96 -19.36 13.58
C ALA A 30 6.24 -18.78 14.81
N ASP A 31 6.91 -17.94 15.56
CA ASP A 31 6.35 -17.24 16.73
C ASP A 31 7.16 -15.98 17.05
N GLY A 32 6.60 -15.10 17.87
CA GLY A 32 7.22 -13.83 18.23
C GLY A 32 8.54 -13.99 19.01
N LEU A 33 8.70 -15.05 19.83
CA LEU A 33 9.95 -15.27 20.57
C LEU A 33 11.10 -15.58 19.61
N GLN A 34 10.90 -16.52 18.69
CA GLN A 34 11.87 -16.85 17.64
C GLN A 34 12.21 -15.62 16.78
N ALA A 35 11.19 -14.79 16.49
CA ALA A 35 11.37 -13.58 15.72
C ALA A 35 12.29 -12.59 16.43
N LEU A 36 12.09 -12.33 17.73
CA LEU A 36 12.97 -11.45 18.53
C LEU A 36 14.41 -11.96 18.59
N GLU A 37 14.59 -13.26 18.78
CA GLU A 37 15.94 -13.88 18.80
C GLU A 37 16.66 -13.68 17.47
N LYS A 38 15.96 -13.91 16.35
CA LYS A 38 16.53 -13.73 15.00
C LYS A 38 16.83 -12.27 14.68
N ILE A 39 15.98 -11.31 15.09
CA ILE A 39 16.26 -9.89 14.92
C ILE A 39 17.49 -9.47 15.67
N LYS A 40 17.68 -9.93 16.93
CA LYS A 40 18.90 -9.68 17.69
C LYS A 40 20.16 -10.23 16.99
N ALA A 41 20.06 -11.47 16.47
CA ALA A 41 21.18 -12.11 15.79
C ALA A 41 21.52 -11.46 14.44
N LEU A 42 20.54 -10.89 13.74
CA LEU A 42 20.72 -10.25 12.43
C LEU A 42 21.19 -8.78 12.53
N SER A 43 21.31 -8.22 13.73
CA SER A 43 21.99 -6.95 14.03
C SER A 43 21.76 -5.83 13.00
N GLY A 44 20.51 -5.43 12.80
CA GLY A 44 20.17 -4.30 11.92
C GLY A 44 20.04 -4.64 10.41
N SER A 45 20.15 -5.91 10.03
CA SER A 45 19.96 -6.34 8.63
C SER A 45 18.49 -6.57 8.25
N VAL A 46 17.54 -6.28 9.15
CA VAL A 46 16.11 -6.44 8.91
C VAL A 46 15.47 -5.07 8.73
N ASP A 47 15.02 -4.75 7.53
CA ASP A 47 14.31 -3.50 7.24
C ASP A 47 12.80 -3.64 7.44
N LEU A 48 12.25 -4.83 7.14
CA LEU A 48 10.81 -5.10 7.13
C LEU A 48 10.48 -6.44 7.73
N VAL A 49 9.44 -6.47 8.55
CA VAL A 49 8.79 -7.68 9.05
C VAL A 49 7.37 -7.78 8.46
N LEU A 50 7.07 -8.91 7.83
CA LEU A 50 5.70 -9.35 7.54
C LEU A 50 5.24 -10.18 8.73
N LEU A 51 4.18 -9.75 9.41
CA LEU A 51 3.81 -10.24 10.74
C LEU A 51 2.35 -10.70 10.79
N ASP A 52 2.12 -11.97 11.17
CA ASP A 52 0.79 -12.37 11.61
C ASP A 52 0.52 -11.97 13.08
N VAL A 53 -0.75 -11.78 13.40
CA VAL A 53 -1.21 -11.55 14.77
C VAL A 53 -1.30 -12.85 15.54
N PHE A 54 -1.89 -13.88 14.94
CA PHE A 54 -2.22 -15.11 15.63
C PHE A 54 -1.08 -16.14 15.51
N MET A 55 -0.24 -16.18 16.54
CA MET A 55 0.86 -17.13 16.62
C MET A 55 0.97 -17.72 18.03
N PRO A 56 1.51 -18.94 18.18
CA PRO A 56 1.73 -19.56 19.48
C PRO A 56 2.84 -18.84 20.27
N LYS A 57 2.90 -19.08 21.57
CA LYS A 57 3.91 -18.60 22.54
C LYS A 57 3.92 -17.07 22.73
N MET A 58 4.18 -16.32 21.67
CA MET A 58 4.12 -14.85 21.63
C MET A 58 3.36 -14.43 20.38
N ASP A 59 2.21 -13.80 20.55
CA ASP A 59 1.41 -13.26 19.46
C ASP A 59 2.05 -12.04 18.79
N GLY A 60 1.50 -11.66 17.61
CA GLY A 60 2.08 -10.59 16.80
C GLY A 60 2.00 -9.21 17.45
N LEU A 61 0.98 -8.93 18.29
CA LEU A 61 0.88 -7.63 18.95
C LEU A 61 1.89 -7.50 20.08
N SER A 62 2.05 -8.55 20.88
CA SER A 62 3.10 -8.61 21.91
C SER A 62 4.50 -8.55 21.29
N PHE A 63 4.71 -9.24 20.17
CA PHE A 63 5.96 -9.12 19.41
C PHE A 63 6.21 -7.69 18.94
N LEU A 64 5.20 -7.02 18.37
CA LEU A 64 5.30 -5.65 17.86
C LEU A 64 5.73 -4.67 18.97
N GLU A 65 5.17 -4.80 20.17
CA GLU A 65 5.54 -3.99 21.32
C GLU A 65 7.03 -4.17 21.70
N HIS A 66 7.49 -5.42 21.78
CA HIS A 66 8.89 -5.73 22.08
C HIS A 66 9.84 -5.27 20.95
N LEU A 67 9.41 -5.43 19.69
CA LEU A 67 10.21 -5.01 18.54
C LEU A 67 10.50 -3.51 18.56
N LYS A 68 9.52 -2.68 18.90
CA LYS A 68 9.70 -1.22 18.93
C LYS A 68 10.73 -0.77 19.95
N ASN A 69 10.87 -1.51 21.04
CA ASN A 69 11.91 -1.26 22.03
C ASN A 69 13.29 -1.81 21.62
N LEU A 70 13.32 -2.93 20.90
CA LEU A 70 14.52 -3.63 20.48
C LEU A 70 15.15 -3.04 19.21
N ALA A 71 14.34 -2.77 18.20
CA ALA A 71 14.74 -2.34 16.87
C ALA A 71 13.71 -1.36 16.28
N PRO A 72 13.67 -0.10 16.76
CA PRO A 72 12.63 0.88 16.39
C PRO A 72 12.64 1.26 14.91
N SER A 73 13.76 1.08 14.22
CA SER A 73 13.90 1.34 12.78
C SER A 73 13.26 0.28 11.89
N VAL A 74 12.99 -0.91 12.44
CA VAL A 74 12.36 -2.00 11.66
C VAL A 74 10.89 -1.68 11.39
N SER A 75 10.52 -1.64 10.13
CA SER A 75 9.14 -1.47 9.70
C SER A 75 8.36 -2.78 9.82
N VAL A 76 7.05 -2.67 10.05
CA VAL A 76 6.17 -3.84 10.15
C VAL A 76 4.97 -3.66 9.22
N ILE A 77 4.67 -4.67 8.41
CA ILE A 77 3.39 -4.85 7.71
C ILE A 77 2.67 -6.01 8.39
N MET A 78 1.49 -5.73 8.94
CA MET A 78 0.63 -6.77 9.53
C MET A 78 -0.10 -7.52 8.43
N ILE A 79 -0.11 -8.87 8.50
CA ILE A 79 -0.82 -9.74 7.54
C ILE A 79 -1.61 -10.77 8.35
N THR A 80 -2.89 -10.54 8.60
CA THR A 80 -3.62 -11.32 9.60
C THR A 80 -5.09 -11.56 9.24
N ALA A 81 -5.67 -12.62 9.78
CA ALA A 81 -7.10 -12.87 9.72
C ALA A 81 -7.91 -11.99 10.70
N SER A 82 -7.25 -11.25 11.60
CA SER A 82 -7.91 -10.40 12.57
C SER A 82 -8.65 -9.24 11.90
N GLN A 83 -9.96 -9.15 12.13
CA GLN A 83 -10.80 -8.00 11.80
C GLN A 83 -11.18 -7.20 13.06
N ASN A 84 -10.52 -7.47 14.19
CA ASN A 84 -10.81 -6.82 15.45
C ASN A 84 -10.27 -5.39 15.44
N LYS A 85 -11.16 -4.43 15.75
CA LYS A 85 -10.81 -3.01 15.82
C LYS A 85 -9.74 -2.70 16.87
N GLU A 86 -9.68 -3.45 17.94
CA GLU A 86 -8.70 -3.28 19.00
C GLU A 86 -7.29 -3.65 18.53
N SER A 87 -7.15 -4.81 17.85
CA SER A 87 -5.89 -5.21 17.22
C SER A 87 -5.40 -4.17 16.20
N LEU A 88 -6.31 -3.64 15.38
CA LEU A 88 -5.99 -2.59 14.43
C LEU A 88 -5.54 -1.29 15.13
N ARG A 89 -6.23 -0.86 16.18
CA ARG A 89 -5.85 0.34 16.95
C ARG A 89 -4.48 0.20 17.59
N THR A 90 -4.20 -0.97 18.17
CA THR A 90 -2.89 -1.28 18.76
C THR A 90 -1.79 -1.25 17.70
N ALA A 91 -2.01 -1.91 16.55
CA ALA A 91 -1.04 -1.89 15.44
C ALA A 91 -0.75 -0.46 14.96
N LEU A 92 -1.79 0.36 14.76
CA LEU A 92 -1.65 1.75 14.34
C LEU A 92 -0.92 2.60 15.39
N ALA A 93 -1.20 2.40 16.68
CA ALA A 93 -0.51 3.10 17.76
C ALA A 93 0.99 2.77 17.80
N HIS A 94 1.38 1.56 17.38
CA HIS A 94 2.78 1.15 17.25
C HIS A 94 3.40 1.52 15.90
N GLY A 95 2.69 2.25 15.03
CA GLY A 95 3.22 2.78 13.78
C GLY A 95 3.58 1.68 12.76
N VAL A 96 2.69 0.69 12.56
CA VAL A 96 2.87 -0.27 11.46
C VAL A 96 2.79 0.44 10.11
N ALA A 97 3.59 -0.02 9.15
CA ALA A 97 3.64 0.56 7.82
C ALA A 97 2.38 0.28 7.00
N ASP A 98 1.75 -0.88 7.21
CA ASP A 98 0.48 -1.26 6.58
C ASP A 98 -0.20 -2.41 7.35
N TYR A 99 -1.49 -2.65 7.04
CA TYR A 99 -2.30 -3.70 7.64
C TYR A 99 -3.12 -4.42 6.57
N ILE A 100 -2.85 -5.71 6.34
CA ILE A 100 -3.46 -6.55 5.31
C ILE A 100 -4.32 -7.61 5.98
N ILE A 101 -5.60 -7.67 5.62
CA ILE A 101 -6.55 -8.67 6.14
C ILE A 101 -6.57 -9.87 5.20
N LYS A 102 -6.36 -11.08 5.75
CA LYS A 102 -6.52 -12.37 5.04
C LYS A 102 -8.02 -12.68 4.83
N PRO A 103 -8.46 -13.17 3.64
CA PRO A 103 -7.67 -13.41 2.43
C PRO A 103 -7.40 -12.12 1.63
N PHE A 104 -6.23 -12.04 1.00
CA PHE A 104 -5.82 -10.88 0.19
C PHE A 104 -5.33 -11.31 -1.20
N THR A 105 -5.35 -10.37 -2.14
CA THR A 105 -4.82 -10.57 -3.50
C THR A 105 -3.33 -10.23 -3.57
N PHE A 106 -2.65 -10.74 -4.60
CA PHE A 106 -1.26 -10.37 -4.87
C PHE A 106 -1.11 -8.86 -5.08
N GLU A 107 -2.07 -8.22 -5.74
CA GLU A 107 -2.07 -6.77 -5.99
C GLU A 107 -2.09 -5.97 -4.69
N ARG A 108 -2.93 -6.37 -3.70
CA ARG A 108 -2.95 -5.72 -2.38
C ARG A 108 -1.62 -5.88 -1.64
N PHE A 109 -1.06 -7.08 -1.68
CA PHE A 109 0.26 -7.37 -1.09
C PHE A 109 1.36 -6.54 -1.77
N LYS A 110 1.41 -6.56 -3.11
CA LYS A 110 2.35 -5.78 -3.93
C LYS A 110 2.25 -4.28 -3.60
N ALA A 111 1.04 -3.72 -3.53
CA ALA A 111 0.83 -2.31 -3.23
C ALA A 111 1.44 -1.91 -1.87
N ALA A 112 1.24 -2.72 -0.83
CA ALA A 112 1.82 -2.48 0.50
C ALA A 112 3.35 -2.47 0.47
N LEU A 113 3.94 -3.46 -0.22
CA LEU A 113 5.39 -3.60 -0.32
C LEU A 113 6.02 -2.45 -1.12
N LEU A 114 5.40 -2.04 -2.24
CA LEU A 114 5.91 -0.93 -3.05
C LEU A 114 5.81 0.40 -2.30
N THR A 115 4.72 0.63 -1.55
CA THR A 115 4.60 1.81 -0.68
C THR A 115 5.68 1.84 0.40
N PHE A 116 5.96 0.69 1.02
CA PHE A 116 7.07 0.58 1.97
C PHE A 116 8.41 0.88 1.30
N ALA A 117 8.71 0.25 0.15
CA ALA A 117 9.98 0.44 -0.56
C ALA A 117 10.23 1.89 -0.96
N GLU A 118 9.19 2.60 -1.43
CA GLU A 118 9.28 4.01 -1.78
C GLU A 118 9.61 4.88 -0.55
N ARG A 119 8.92 4.66 0.58
CA ARG A 119 9.22 5.35 1.85
C ARG A 119 10.62 5.05 2.34
N TRP A 120 11.01 3.77 2.30
CA TRP A 120 12.34 3.35 2.74
C TRP A 120 13.44 4.03 1.92
N ARG A 121 13.28 4.06 0.59
CA ARG A 121 14.21 4.71 -0.33
C ARG A 121 14.34 6.20 -0.05
N LEU A 122 13.23 6.91 0.11
CA LEU A 122 13.23 8.33 0.43
C LEU A 122 13.95 8.62 1.74
N LEU A 123 13.76 7.78 2.77
CA LEU A 123 14.37 7.98 4.08
C LEU A 123 15.86 7.61 4.15
N HIS A 124 16.38 6.78 3.22
CA HIS A 124 17.75 6.25 3.31
C HIS A 124 18.64 6.68 2.15
N GLU A 125 18.11 7.06 1.00
CA GLU A 125 18.88 7.35 -0.21
C GLU A 125 18.76 8.80 -0.67
N ALA A 126 17.74 9.56 -0.24
CA ALA A 126 17.60 10.95 -0.62
C ALA A 126 18.55 11.83 0.19
N GLU A 127 19.32 12.68 -0.49
CA GLU A 127 20.21 13.68 0.14
C GLU A 127 19.41 14.89 0.66
N ASP A 128 18.34 15.29 -0.06
CA ASP A 128 17.43 16.38 0.28
C ASP A 128 15.98 15.95 0.14
N PHE A 129 15.08 16.57 0.92
CA PHE A 129 13.64 16.36 0.87
C PHE A 129 12.94 17.66 0.54
N ASP A 130 12.00 17.64 -0.38
CA ASP A 130 11.07 18.74 -0.57
C ASP A 130 9.69 18.47 0.07
N GLN A 131 8.80 19.47 0.04
CA GLN A 131 7.47 19.32 0.63
C GLN A 131 6.65 18.22 -0.07
N SER A 132 6.86 18.00 -1.37
CA SER A 132 6.15 16.97 -2.13
C SER A 132 6.56 15.56 -1.72
N ASP A 133 7.83 15.36 -1.35
CA ASP A 133 8.34 14.10 -0.82
C ASP A 133 7.69 13.79 0.55
N LEU A 134 7.60 14.80 1.41
CA LEU A 134 6.92 14.66 2.70
C LEU A 134 5.43 14.38 2.53
N ASP A 135 4.76 15.07 1.64
CA ASP A 135 3.35 14.82 1.33
C ASP A 135 3.14 13.40 0.79
N ASN A 136 4.04 12.89 -0.04
CA ASN A 136 4.02 11.52 -0.50
C ASN A 136 4.20 10.50 0.65
N ILE A 137 5.09 10.78 1.60
CA ILE A 137 5.32 9.92 2.77
C ILE A 137 4.09 9.90 3.69
N PHE A 138 3.48 11.06 3.96
CA PHE A 138 2.41 11.17 4.93
C PHE A 138 1.00 10.94 4.35
N HIS A 139 0.74 11.28 3.08
CA HIS A 139 -0.58 11.20 2.49
C HIS A 139 -0.83 9.94 1.66
N ARG A 140 0.20 9.25 1.16
CA ARG A 140 0.05 7.92 0.55
C ARG A 140 -0.21 6.78 1.55
N GLY A 141 -0.31 7.10 2.84
CA GLY A 141 -0.84 6.19 3.86
C GLY A 141 -2.36 6.06 3.87
N ALA A 142 -3.06 6.78 3.00
CA ALA A 142 -4.42 6.39 2.65
C ALA A 142 -4.34 5.03 1.92
N PRO A 143 -5.20 4.05 2.27
CA PRO A 143 -5.28 2.80 1.52
C PRO A 143 -5.43 3.15 0.04
N PRO A 144 -4.90 2.33 -0.89
CA PRO A 144 -5.16 2.54 -2.31
C PRO A 144 -6.65 2.81 -2.44
N GLN A 145 -7.00 3.98 -2.96
CA GLN A 145 -8.38 4.42 -3.00
C GLN A 145 -9.19 3.24 -3.49
N GLN A 146 -10.09 2.72 -2.65
CA GLN A 146 -11.09 1.78 -3.12
C GLN A 146 -11.86 2.59 -4.16
N PHE A 147 -11.47 2.41 -5.42
CA PHE A 147 -12.20 2.99 -6.53
C PHE A 147 -13.67 2.69 -6.28
N SER A 148 -14.51 3.70 -6.24
CA SER A 148 -15.94 3.52 -6.05
C SER A 148 -16.40 2.41 -7.00
N LYS A 149 -17.29 1.51 -6.55
CA LYS A 149 -17.73 0.31 -7.28
C LYS A 149 -17.88 0.61 -8.78
N GLY A 150 -17.00 0.00 -9.62
CA GLY A 150 -17.01 0.14 -11.08
C GLY A 150 -16.05 1.20 -11.65
N ILE A 151 -15.07 1.69 -10.91
CA ILE A 151 -13.90 2.41 -11.43
C ILE A 151 -12.74 1.43 -11.54
N ASP A 152 -12.22 1.26 -12.73
CA ASP A 152 -11.06 0.44 -13.06
C ASP A 152 -9.80 1.33 -13.19
N ALA A 153 -8.67 0.90 -12.61
CA ALA A 153 -7.46 1.71 -12.54
C ALA A 153 -6.85 2.01 -13.91
N ASP A 154 -6.77 0.99 -14.78
CA ASP A 154 -6.16 1.15 -16.11
C ASP A 154 -7.02 2.09 -16.99
N THR A 155 -8.33 2.00 -16.84
CA THR A 155 -9.28 2.88 -17.52
C THR A 155 -9.18 4.32 -17.01
N LEU A 156 -8.98 4.49 -15.68
CA LEU A 156 -8.81 5.81 -15.07
C LEU A 156 -7.54 6.49 -15.57
N GLU A 157 -6.42 5.75 -15.66
CA GLU A 157 -5.16 6.28 -16.17
C GLU A 157 -5.28 6.70 -17.65
N LYS A 158 -5.94 5.92 -18.48
CA LYS A 158 -6.17 6.28 -19.90
C LYS A 158 -6.99 7.56 -20.04
N ILE A 159 -8.05 7.71 -19.25
CA ILE A 159 -8.88 8.91 -19.26
C ILE A 159 -8.08 10.13 -18.75
N LEU A 160 -7.30 9.96 -17.69
CA LEU A 160 -6.45 11.04 -17.16
C LEU A 160 -5.37 11.44 -18.17
N ALA A 161 -4.74 10.48 -18.85
CA ALA A 161 -3.77 10.74 -19.91
C ALA A 161 -4.40 11.52 -21.09
N SER A 162 -5.59 11.14 -21.52
CA SER A 162 -6.36 11.84 -22.57
C SER A 162 -6.64 13.29 -22.18
N VAL A 163 -7.13 13.52 -20.96
CA VAL A 163 -7.40 14.89 -20.45
C VAL A 163 -6.11 15.71 -20.36
N ASN A 164 -5.01 15.14 -19.86
CA ASN A 164 -3.74 15.85 -19.69
C ASN A 164 -3.00 16.13 -21.02
N ALA A 165 -3.24 15.33 -22.05
CA ALA A 165 -2.66 15.53 -23.38
C ALA A 165 -3.33 16.69 -24.16
N ALA A 166 -4.50 17.14 -23.74
CA ALA A 166 -5.24 18.19 -24.38
C ALA A 166 -4.67 19.58 -24.04
N SER A 167 -4.46 20.40 -25.06
CA SER A 167 -3.98 21.79 -24.93
C SER A 167 -5.10 22.79 -24.61
N ALA A 168 -6.36 22.35 -24.56
CA ALA A 168 -7.55 23.15 -24.30
C ALA A 168 -8.59 22.32 -23.52
N PRO A 169 -9.60 22.94 -22.88
CA PRO A 169 -10.68 22.22 -22.21
C PRO A 169 -11.35 21.22 -23.15
N VAL A 170 -11.49 19.97 -22.72
CA VAL A 170 -12.10 18.87 -23.49
C VAL A 170 -13.47 18.51 -22.94
N SER A 171 -14.38 18.16 -23.83
CA SER A 171 -15.71 17.67 -23.47
C SER A 171 -15.67 16.19 -23.11
N THR A 172 -16.67 15.73 -22.33
CA THR A 172 -16.86 14.29 -22.02
C THR A 172 -16.97 13.45 -23.30
N GLN A 173 -17.49 14.00 -24.39
CA GLN A 173 -17.62 13.28 -25.66
C GLN A 173 -16.27 13.10 -26.34
N GLU A 174 -15.45 14.11 -26.39
CA GLU A 174 -14.10 14.05 -27.00
C GLU A 174 -13.22 13.04 -26.26
N VAL A 175 -13.26 13.02 -24.93
CA VAL A 175 -12.54 12.01 -24.13
C VAL A 175 -13.12 10.60 -24.41
N ALA A 176 -14.44 10.46 -24.56
CA ALA A 176 -15.06 9.17 -24.84
C ALA A 176 -14.63 8.60 -26.21
N ASP A 177 -14.56 9.46 -27.22
CA ASP A 177 -14.12 9.10 -28.56
C ASP A 177 -12.63 8.73 -28.60
N ASP A 178 -11.79 9.45 -27.84
CA ASP A 178 -10.34 9.21 -27.75
C ASP A 178 -10.00 7.88 -27.05
N VAL A 179 -10.66 7.59 -25.92
CA VAL A 179 -10.38 6.36 -25.14
C VAL A 179 -11.22 5.14 -25.59
N GLY A 180 -12.14 5.29 -26.52
CA GLY A 180 -12.98 4.21 -27.05
C GLY A 180 -14.02 3.69 -26.05
N LEU A 181 -14.56 4.55 -25.18
CA LEU A 181 -15.55 4.22 -24.15
C LEU A 181 -16.88 4.96 -24.38
N SER A 182 -17.95 4.47 -23.73
CA SER A 182 -19.22 5.20 -23.75
C SER A 182 -19.12 6.51 -22.96
N ARG A 183 -19.83 7.55 -23.44
CA ARG A 183 -19.93 8.84 -22.73
C ARG A 183 -20.41 8.68 -21.29
N ILE A 184 -21.30 7.74 -21.01
CA ILE A 184 -21.80 7.46 -19.66
C ILE A 184 -20.66 6.93 -18.77
N SER A 185 -19.87 6.01 -19.31
CA SER A 185 -18.70 5.45 -18.61
C SER A 185 -17.69 6.56 -18.30
N VAL A 186 -17.28 7.33 -19.32
CA VAL A 186 -16.30 8.42 -19.15
C VAL A 186 -16.77 9.46 -18.14
N ARG A 187 -18.04 9.86 -18.17
CA ARG A 187 -18.60 10.81 -17.20
C ARG A 187 -18.44 10.35 -15.76
N LYS A 188 -18.61 9.04 -15.50
CA LYS A 188 -18.41 8.46 -14.17
C LYS A 188 -16.95 8.60 -13.69
N TYR A 189 -15.99 8.38 -14.58
CA TYR A 189 -14.56 8.53 -14.27
C TYR A 189 -14.16 10.00 -14.11
N LEU A 190 -14.68 10.89 -14.95
CA LEU A 190 -14.43 12.34 -14.82
C LEU A 190 -15.00 12.89 -13.51
N SER A 191 -16.24 12.52 -13.13
CA SER A 191 -16.81 12.89 -11.82
C SER A 191 -15.95 12.40 -10.66
N TYR A 192 -15.44 11.17 -10.75
CA TYR A 192 -14.53 10.62 -9.74
C TYR A 192 -13.21 11.42 -9.67
N LEU A 193 -12.63 11.80 -10.81
CA LEU A 193 -11.40 12.63 -10.85
C LEU A 193 -11.64 14.03 -10.30
N GLU A 194 -12.80 14.61 -10.56
CA GLU A 194 -13.22 15.93 -10.07
C GLU A 194 -13.45 15.92 -8.54
N GLU A 195 -14.16 14.91 -8.02
CA GLU A 195 -14.36 14.69 -6.57
C GLU A 195 -13.03 14.51 -5.80
N ASN A 196 -12.00 14.01 -6.48
CA ASN A 196 -10.66 13.81 -5.92
C ASN A 196 -9.68 14.94 -6.27
N ASN A 197 -10.17 16.08 -6.75
CA ASN A 197 -9.38 17.26 -7.13
C ASN A 197 -8.23 16.98 -8.12
N ARG A 198 -8.38 15.95 -8.98
CA ARG A 198 -7.38 15.60 -10.00
C ARG A 198 -7.58 16.33 -11.32
N ILE A 199 -8.79 16.84 -11.58
CA ILE A 199 -9.19 17.67 -12.70
C ILE A 199 -10.19 18.74 -12.22
N GLN A 200 -10.35 19.82 -12.99
CA GLN A 200 -11.40 20.81 -12.78
C GLN A 200 -12.39 20.74 -13.93
N GLY A 201 -13.69 20.61 -13.60
CA GLY A 201 -14.77 20.66 -14.57
C GLY A 201 -15.40 22.05 -14.61
N GLU A 202 -15.58 22.58 -15.83
CA GLU A 202 -16.39 23.79 -16.06
C GLU A 202 -17.69 23.41 -16.77
N LEU A 203 -18.82 23.93 -16.28
CA LEU A 203 -20.09 23.80 -16.93
C LEU A 203 -20.14 24.74 -18.14
N SER A 204 -19.84 24.21 -19.34
CA SER A 204 -20.11 24.92 -20.58
C SER A 204 -21.57 24.69 -21.00
N TYR A 205 -22.41 25.68 -20.82
CA TYR A 205 -23.72 25.71 -21.49
C TYR A 205 -23.48 26.01 -22.95
N GLY A 206 -23.61 24.98 -23.81
CA GLY A 206 -23.55 25.13 -25.25
C GLY A 206 -24.55 26.18 -25.71
N GLY A 207 -24.04 27.34 -26.11
CA GLY A 207 -24.77 28.26 -26.98
C GLY A 207 -24.97 27.58 -28.34
N LYS A 208 -26.15 27.77 -28.87
CA LYS A 208 -26.60 27.36 -30.23
C LYS A 208 -25.62 27.75 -31.33
#